data_c2acf49aca158714e203b63ba44b794e
#
_entry.id   c2acf49aca158714e203b63ba44b794e
#
_cell.length_a   1.000
_cell.length_b   1.000
_cell.length_c   1.000
_cell.angle_alpha   90.00
_cell.angle_beta   90.00
_cell.angle_gamma   90.00
#
_symmetry.space_group_name_H-M   'P 1'
#
loop_
_entity.id
_entity.type
_entity.pdbx_description
1 polymer ?
#
loop_
_entity_poly.entity_id
_entity_poly.type
_entity_poly.pdbx_seq_one_letter_code
_entity_poly.pdbx_strand_id
1 'polypeptide(L)'
;SPRGYVLTNAHITGGLVADVGNMKNYCDVIIASRRPREILFRAELIYSDKTVDLALLHCAEAEELPAMKISYSTVKTGDKICVIGNGKGEGLGIVDGIVSDTCREIGGRKLMMISAPVTTGYSGGPVLSADGEFIGMVTGGRDGETAMNYAIPSITVRKFLASAEKKSGIRL
;
A
#
# COMPACT_ATOMS: atom_id res chain seq x y z
N SER A 1 -10.21 -1.86 -4.88
CA SER A 1 -11.67 -1.97 -4.75
C SER A 1 -12.24 -2.77 -5.93
N PRO A 2 -13.48 -3.28 -5.86
CA PRO A 2 -14.13 -3.94 -7.00
C PRO A 2 -14.33 -3.03 -8.22
N ARG A 3 -14.08 -1.75 -8.06
CA ARG A 3 -14.12 -0.74 -9.13
C ARG A 3 -12.72 -0.44 -9.72
N GLY A 4 -11.78 -1.36 -9.63
CA GLY A 4 -10.46 -1.20 -10.22
C GLY A 4 -9.49 -0.25 -9.50
N TYR A 5 -9.84 0.29 -8.34
CA TYR A 5 -8.91 1.15 -7.59
C TYR A 5 -7.85 0.34 -6.86
N VAL A 6 -6.60 0.72 -7.06
CA VAL A 6 -5.40 0.11 -6.48
C VAL A 6 -4.69 1.14 -5.61
N LEU A 7 -4.36 0.76 -4.38
CA LEU A 7 -3.62 1.60 -3.44
C LEU A 7 -2.15 1.18 -3.42
N THR A 8 -1.25 2.17 -3.43
CA THR A 8 0.20 1.96 -3.35
C THR A 8 0.88 3.14 -2.65
N ASN A 9 2.20 3.10 -2.51
CA ASN A 9 2.96 4.25 -2.02
C ASN A 9 3.17 5.31 -3.11
N ALA A 10 3.22 6.59 -2.71
CA ALA A 10 3.49 7.68 -3.62
C ALA A 10 4.91 7.60 -4.23
N HIS A 11 5.91 7.14 -3.47
CA HIS A 11 7.27 6.99 -3.97
C HIS A 11 7.38 5.92 -5.08
N ILE A 12 6.50 4.90 -5.11
CA ILE A 12 6.46 3.86 -6.16
C ILE A 12 6.04 4.47 -7.51
N THR A 13 5.18 5.48 -7.51
CA THR A 13 4.68 6.09 -8.74
C THR A 13 5.71 6.99 -9.45
N GLY A 14 6.99 6.94 -9.05
CA GLY A 14 8.07 7.67 -9.71
C GLY A 14 7.95 9.20 -9.67
N GLY A 15 7.18 9.72 -8.72
CA GLY A 15 6.94 11.16 -8.60
C GLY A 15 5.90 11.71 -9.59
N LEU A 16 5.12 10.84 -10.22
CA LEU A 16 3.96 11.26 -11.00
C LEU A 16 3.08 12.20 -10.17
N VAL A 17 2.57 13.25 -10.79
CA VAL A 17 1.68 14.23 -10.16
C VAL A 17 0.33 14.09 -10.83
N ALA A 18 -0.69 13.78 -10.04
CA ALA A 18 -2.07 13.76 -10.51
C ALA A 18 -2.58 15.20 -10.64
N ASP A 19 -2.02 15.97 -11.51
CA ASP A 19 -2.61 17.20 -12.02
C ASP A 19 -1.58 18.01 -12.83
N VAL A 20 -1.53 17.83 -14.11
CA VAL A 20 -1.09 18.90 -15.03
C VAL A 20 -1.81 18.65 -16.35
N GLY A 21 -2.80 19.48 -16.63
CA GLY A 21 -3.65 19.53 -17.79
C GLY A 21 -3.27 18.64 -18.98
N ASN A 22 -4.11 17.67 -19.31
CA ASN A 22 -4.09 16.77 -20.48
C ASN A 22 -2.98 15.71 -20.60
N MET A 23 -2.01 15.59 -19.69
CA MET A 23 -1.15 14.40 -19.64
C MET A 23 -1.63 13.46 -18.54
N LYS A 24 -2.31 12.40 -18.93
CA LYS A 24 -2.65 11.31 -18.00
C LYS A 24 -1.37 10.65 -17.53
N ASN A 25 -1.16 10.63 -16.22
CA ASN A 25 -0.04 9.95 -15.58
C ASN A 25 -0.40 8.48 -15.42
N TYR A 26 0.35 7.60 -16.05
CA TYR A 26 0.13 6.16 -15.99
C TYR A 26 1.28 5.46 -15.30
N CYS A 27 0.96 4.40 -14.55
CA CYS A 27 1.91 3.43 -14.04
C CYS A 27 1.58 2.07 -14.63
N ASP A 28 2.59 1.23 -14.80
CA ASP A 28 2.38 -0.17 -15.15
C ASP A 28 2.05 -0.95 -13.88
N VAL A 29 1.02 -1.78 -13.94
CA VAL A 29 0.57 -2.66 -12.86
C VAL A 29 0.57 -4.09 -13.37
N ILE A 30 1.17 -4.98 -12.58
CA ILE A 30 1.11 -6.42 -12.82
C ILE A 30 0.02 -6.99 -11.93
N ILE A 31 -1.02 -7.56 -12.55
CA ILE A 31 -1.99 -8.35 -11.83
C ILE A 31 -1.46 -9.78 -11.75
N ALA A 32 -0.92 -10.15 -10.58
CA ALA A 32 -0.49 -11.50 -10.31
C ALA A 32 -1.72 -12.42 -10.28
N SER A 33 -2.04 -13.01 -11.43
CA SER A 33 -3.02 -14.07 -11.55
C SER A 33 -2.28 -15.40 -11.54
N ARG A 34 -2.99 -16.52 -11.25
CA ARG A 34 -2.48 -17.89 -11.39
C ARG A 34 -2.14 -18.27 -12.86
N ARG A 35 -2.03 -17.29 -13.73
CA ARG A 35 -1.70 -17.49 -15.15
C ARG A 35 -0.19 -17.55 -15.32
N PRO A 36 0.33 -18.38 -16.23
CA PRO A 36 1.77 -18.61 -16.42
C PRO A 36 2.52 -17.42 -17.05
N ARG A 37 1.88 -16.29 -17.29
CA ARG A 37 2.50 -15.08 -17.84
C ARG A 37 2.03 -13.87 -17.03
N GLU A 38 3.00 -13.07 -16.55
CA GLU A 38 2.75 -11.75 -16.03
C GLU A 38 2.25 -10.85 -17.17
N ILE A 39 1.08 -10.26 -16.99
CA ILE A 39 0.54 -9.29 -17.95
C ILE A 39 0.62 -7.93 -17.27
N LEU A 40 1.31 -7.00 -17.96
CA LEU A 40 1.36 -5.60 -17.57
C LEU A 40 0.07 -4.91 -17.99
N PHE A 41 -0.55 -4.25 -17.05
CA PHE A 41 -1.70 -3.38 -17.29
C PHE A 41 -1.32 -1.94 -16.99
N ARG A 42 -1.99 -1.01 -17.64
CA ARG A 42 -1.78 0.41 -17.42
C ARG A 42 -2.80 0.96 -16.43
N ALA A 43 -2.31 1.53 -15.34
CA ALA A 43 -3.14 2.18 -14.34
C ALA A 43 -2.95 3.70 -14.36
N GLU A 44 -4.05 4.44 -14.27
CA GLU A 44 -4.07 5.90 -14.20
C GLU A 44 -3.88 6.36 -12.75
N LEU A 45 -3.00 7.34 -12.51
CA LEU A 45 -2.86 7.98 -11.20
C LEU A 45 -4.05 8.94 -10.97
N ILE A 46 -4.88 8.62 -9.99
CA ILE A 46 -6.08 9.39 -9.64
C ILE A 46 -5.78 10.45 -8.58
N TYR A 47 -5.05 10.05 -7.54
CA TYR A 47 -4.71 10.95 -6.44
C TYR A 47 -3.42 10.49 -5.75
N SER A 48 -2.61 11.44 -5.32
CA SER A 48 -1.36 11.17 -4.61
C SER A 48 -1.13 12.18 -3.51
N ASP A 49 -0.58 11.73 -2.39
CA ASP A 49 -0.15 12.57 -1.27
C ASP A 49 1.22 12.10 -0.79
N LYS A 50 2.25 12.87 -1.15
CA LYS A 50 3.64 12.58 -0.79
C LYS A 50 3.91 12.75 0.71
N THR A 51 3.10 13.53 1.42
CA THR A 51 3.31 13.78 2.86
C THR A 51 3.01 12.53 3.69
N VAL A 52 2.05 11.72 3.26
CA VAL A 52 1.70 10.43 3.87
C VAL A 52 2.20 9.23 3.06
N ASP A 53 2.85 9.48 1.91
CA ASP A 53 3.39 8.47 1.01
C ASP A 53 2.35 7.48 0.48
N LEU A 54 1.19 7.99 0.04
CA LEU A 54 0.11 7.19 -0.53
C LEU A 54 -0.27 7.69 -1.93
N ALA A 55 -0.60 6.75 -2.81
CA ALA A 55 -1.12 6.99 -4.14
C ALA A 55 -2.29 6.05 -4.44
N LEU A 56 -3.30 6.57 -5.13
CA LEU A 56 -4.46 5.85 -5.62
C LEU A 56 -4.42 5.80 -7.13
N LEU A 57 -4.43 4.59 -7.66
CA LEU A 57 -4.46 4.30 -9.09
C LEU A 57 -5.82 3.75 -9.48
N HIS A 58 -6.20 3.87 -10.74
CA HIS A 58 -7.32 3.16 -11.35
C HIS A 58 -6.80 2.30 -12.50
N CYS A 59 -7.13 1.01 -12.45
CA CYS A 59 -6.80 0.01 -13.46
C CYS A 59 -8.09 -0.73 -13.82
N ALA A 60 -8.56 -0.57 -15.06
CA ALA A 60 -9.82 -1.20 -15.51
C ALA A 60 -9.78 -2.73 -15.41
N GLU A 61 -8.62 -3.31 -15.67
CA GLU A 61 -8.43 -4.76 -15.61
C GLU A 61 -8.43 -5.31 -14.17
N ALA A 62 -8.39 -4.43 -13.17
CA ALA A 62 -8.54 -4.78 -11.75
C ALA A 62 -10.00 -4.65 -11.27
N GLU A 63 -10.94 -4.27 -12.13
CA GLU A 63 -12.36 -4.31 -11.81
C GLU A 63 -12.81 -5.74 -11.51
N GLU A 64 -13.78 -5.88 -10.61
CA GLU A 64 -14.31 -7.16 -10.14
C GLU A 64 -13.33 -8.04 -9.33
N LEU A 65 -12.05 -7.63 -9.18
CA LEU A 65 -11.16 -8.33 -8.28
C LEU A 65 -11.59 -8.17 -6.82
N PRO A 66 -11.44 -9.21 -6.00
CA PRO A 66 -11.75 -9.13 -4.58
C PRO A 66 -11.00 -7.97 -3.90
N ALA A 67 -11.73 -7.15 -3.18
CA ALA A 67 -11.15 -6.06 -2.41
C ALA A 67 -10.80 -6.50 -1.00
N MET A 68 -9.71 -5.98 -0.50
CA MET A 68 -9.30 -6.20 0.87
C MET A 68 -10.12 -5.32 1.81
N LYS A 69 -10.61 -5.89 2.91
CA LYS A 69 -11.34 -5.16 3.94
C LYS A 69 -10.35 -4.38 4.81
N ILE A 70 -10.52 -3.07 4.87
CA ILE A 70 -9.70 -2.21 5.74
C ILE A 70 -10.25 -2.31 7.17
N SER A 71 -9.38 -2.69 8.12
CA SER A 71 -9.76 -2.82 9.53
C SER A 71 -10.05 -1.47 10.17
N TYR A 72 -11.05 -1.46 11.05
CA TYR A 72 -11.36 -0.37 11.98
C TYR A 72 -10.90 -0.71 13.41
N SER A 73 -10.39 -1.90 13.64
CA SER A 73 -9.93 -2.35 14.95
C SER A 73 -8.69 -1.58 15.41
N THR A 74 -8.57 -1.42 16.72
CA THR A 74 -7.39 -0.84 17.32
C THR A 74 -6.27 -1.87 17.32
N VAL A 75 -5.16 -1.52 16.69
CA VAL A 75 -3.94 -2.32 16.66
C VAL A 75 -3.14 -2.09 17.94
N LYS A 76 -2.56 -3.15 18.52
CA LYS A 76 -1.74 -3.11 19.73
C LYS A 76 -0.32 -3.62 19.46
N THR A 77 0.63 -3.12 20.23
CA THR A 77 1.98 -3.70 20.26
C THR A 77 1.90 -5.16 20.69
N GLY A 78 2.60 -6.03 19.96
CA GLY A 78 2.58 -7.48 20.15
C GLY A 78 1.55 -8.22 19.28
N ASP A 79 0.62 -7.52 18.62
CA ASP A 79 -0.33 -8.16 17.71
C ASP A 79 0.42 -8.85 16.56
N LYS A 80 0.04 -10.11 16.30
CA LYS A 80 0.58 -10.89 15.19
C LYS A 80 0.12 -10.32 13.86
N ILE A 81 1.03 -10.27 12.90
CA ILE A 81 0.79 -9.77 11.56
C ILE A 81 1.39 -10.68 10.51
N CYS A 82 0.88 -10.59 9.28
CA CYS A 82 1.60 -11.00 8.10
C CYS A 82 1.65 -9.88 7.07
N VAL A 83 2.67 -9.92 6.21
CA VAL A 83 2.90 -8.95 5.15
C VAL A 83 3.02 -9.69 3.84
N ILE A 84 2.34 -9.21 2.82
CA ILE A 84 2.42 -9.76 1.46
C ILE A 84 3.16 -8.76 0.58
N GLY A 85 4.12 -9.25 -0.21
CA GLY A 85 4.88 -8.40 -1.13
C GLY A 85 5.70 -9.20 -2.12
N ASN A 86 6.35 -8.48 -3.04
CA ASN A 86 7.22 -9.07 -4.06
C ASN A 86 8.68 -8.69 -3.78
N GLY A 87 9.25 -9.34 -2.74
CA GLY A 87 10.62 -9.07 -2.30
C GLY A 87 11.64 -9.23 -3.43
N LYS A 88 12.38 -8.16 -3.73
CA LYS A 88 13.43 -8.13 -4.79
C LYS A 88 12.92 -8.51 -6.19
N GLY A 89 11.60 -8.54 -6.42
CA GLY A 89 11.03 -8.97 -7.69
C GLY A 89 11.02 -10.49 -7.92
N GLU A 90 11.25 -11.29 -6.88
CA GLU A 90 11.35 -12.75 -6.98
C GLU A 90 9.99 -13.47 -6.90
N GLY A 91 8.89 -12.72 -6.93
CA GLY A 91 7.52 -13.23 -6.83
C GLY A 91 6.84 -12.88 -5.50
N LEU A 92 5.54 -13.13 -5.44
CA LEU A 92 4.76 -12.84 -4.23
C LEU A 92 5.15 -13.80 -3.10
N GLY A 93 5.53 -13.21 -1.97
CA GLY A 93 5.84 -13.91 -0.74
C GLY A 93 5.02 -13.38 0.43
N ILE A 94 4.93 -14.18 1.48
CA ILE A 94 4.32 -13.81 2.76
C ILE A 94 5.40 -13.92 3.83
N VAL A 95 5.53 -12.88 4.63
CA VAL A 95 6.38 -12.87 5.83
C VAL A 95 5.54 -12.51 7.04
N ASP A 96 5.85 -13.09 8.19
CA ASP A 96 5.15 -12.84 9.44
C ASP A 96 5.99 -12.02 10.44
N GLY A 97 5.33 -11.53 11.46
CA GLY A 97 5.94 -10.76 12.52
C GLY A 97 4.91 -10.24 13.52
N ILE A 98 5.28 -9.20 14.23
CA ILE A 98 4.38 -8.51 15.17
C ILE A 98 4.40 -7.00 14.91
N VAL A 99 3.40 -6.32 15.42
CA VAL A 99 3.44 -4.88 15.61
C VAL A 99 4.41 -4.57 16.75
N SER A 100 5.53 -3.95 16.43
CA SER A 100 6.56 -3.58 17.42
C SER A 100 6.24 -2.27 18.12
N ASP A 101 5.58 -1.34 17.41
CA ASP A 101 5.10 -0.06 17.93
C ASP A 101 3.94 0.44 17.07
N THR A 102 2.88 0.91 17.68
CA THR A 102 1.68 1.35 16.96
C THR A 102 1.79 2.75 16.37
N CYS A 103 2.70 3.58 16.87
CA CYS A 103 2.81 4.97 16.45
C CYS A 103 4.20 5.56 16.72
N ARG A 104 5.08 5.53 15.72
CA ARG A 104 6.35 6.25 15.73
C ARG A 104 6.32 7.44 14.80
N GLU A 105 6.93 8.54 15.23
CA GLU A 105 7.12 9.70 14.37
C GLU A 105 8.48 9.58 13.65
N ILE A 106 8.41 9.40 12.32
CA ILE A 106 9.57 9.26 11.44
C ILE A 106 9.42 10.23 10.27
N GLY A 107 10.33 11.19 10.19
CA GLY A 107 10.29 12.20 9.11
C GLY A 107 8.98 12.99 9.06
N GLY A 108 8.38 13.32 10.20
CA GLY A 108 7.10 14.02 10.31
C GLY A 108 5.87 13.15 10.02
N ARG A 109 6.04 11.84 9.80
CA ARG A 109 4.96 10.88 9.56
C ARG A 109 4.75 9.99 10.79
N LYS A 110 3.48 9.72 11.12
CA LYS A 110 3.11 8.74 12.16
C LYS A 110 3.00 7.36 11.51
N LEU A 111 3.95 6.50 11.80
CA LEU A 111 4.08 5.16 11.22
C LEU A 111 3.97 4.08 12.30
N MET A 112 3.49 2.92 11.92
CA MET A 112 3.53 1.70 12.72
C MET A 112 4.87 1.00 12.46
N MET A 113 5.57 0.58 13.51
CA MET A 113 6.78 -0.23 13.38
C MET A 113 6.39 -1.72 13.44
N ILE A 114 6.96 -2.50 12.54
CA ILE A 114 6.72 -3.94 12.44
C ILE A 114 8.03 -4.72 12.45
N SER A 115 8.01 -5.94 12.96
CA SER A 115 9.17 -6.83 12.99
C SER A 115 9.26 -7.77 11.79
N ALA A 116 8.23 -7.79 10.93
CA ALA A 116 8.25 -8.61 9.72
C ALA A 116 9.45 -8.26 8.83
N PRO A 117 10.22 -9.25 8.33
CA PRO A 117 11.46 -9.03 7.59
C PRO A 117 11.17 -8.60 6.13
N VAL A 118 10.70 -7.37 5.95
CA VAL A 118 10.43 -6.81 4.63
C VAL A 118 11.69 -6.21 4.00
N THR A 119 11.77 -6.28 2.69
CA THR A 119 12.88 -5.75 1.88
C THR A 119 12.32 -4.90 0.74
N THR A 120 13.19 -4.35 -0.11
CA THR A 120 12.80 -3.70 -1.36
C THR A 120 11.85 -4.60 -2.15
N GLY A 121 10.72 -4.03 -2.62
CA GLY A 121 9.64 -4.75 -3.29
C GLY A 121 8.43 -5.07 -2.39
N TYR A 122 8.55 -4.89 -1.06
CA TYR A 122 7.40 -4.97 -0.16
C TYR A 122 6.65 -3.63 -0.02
N SER A 123 7.23 -2.50 -0.42
CA SER A 123 6.56 -1.19 -0.39
C SER A 123 5.24 -1.24 -1.16
N GLY A 124 4.18 -0.69 -0.59
CA GLY A 124 2.81 -0.78 -1.11
C GLY A 124 2.10 -2.08 -0.75
N GLY A 125 2.82 -3.07 -0.21
CA GLY A 125 2.23 -4.34 0.24
C GLY A 125 1.40 -4.18 1.51
N PRO A 126 0.32 -4.99 1.65
CA PRO A 126 -0.54 -4.95 2.81
C PRO A 126 0.12 -5.57 4.05
N VAL A 127 -0.11 -4.93 5.19
CA VAL A 127 0.08 -5.52 6.52
C VAL A 127 -1.28 -5.99 6.99
N LEU A 128 -1.40 -7.27 7.30
CA LEU A 128 -2.64 -7.92 7.70
C LEU A 128 -2.59 -8.34 9.17
N SER A 129 -3.73 -8.24 9.84
CA SER A 129 -3.94 -8.85 11.15
C SER A 129 -3.99 -10.37 11.06
N ALA A 130 -4.02 -11.05 12.21
CA ALA A 130 -4.24 -12.50 12.28
C ALA A 130 -5.56 -12.95 11.63
N ASP A 131 -6.55 -12.07 11.57
CA ASP A 131 -7.86 -12.33 10.95
C ASP A 131 -7.89 -11.99 9.44
N GLY A 132 -6.75 -11.61 8.85
CA GLY A 132 -6.62 -11.25 7.44
C GLY A 132 -7.17 -9.87 7.07
N GLU A 133 -7.44 -9.00 8.04
CA GLU A 133 -7.88 -7.63 7.78
C GLU A 133 -6.67 -6.72 7.52
N PHE A 134 -6.81 -5.79 6.59
CA PHE A 134 -5.80 -4.79 6.31
C PHE A 134 -5.69 -3.78 7.46
N ILE A 135 -4.54 -3.78 8.14
CA ILE A 135 -4.23 -2.88 9.26
C ILE A 135 -3.19 -1.82 8.91
N GLY A 136 -2.52 -1.95 7.78
CA GLY A 136 -1.54 -0.97 7.31
C GLY A 136 -0.91 -1.34 5.98
N MET A 137 -0.07 -0.46 5.46
CA MET A 137 0.68 -0.62 4.21
C MET A 137 2.16 -0.41 4.46
N VAL A 138 2.99 -1.31 3.98
CA VAL A 138 4.46 -1.15 4.05
C VAL A 138 4.89 0.10 3.30
N THR A 139 5.73 0.93 3.90
CA THR A 139 6.30 2.13 3.26
C THR A 139 7.83 2.10 3.16
N GLY A 140 8.50 1.21 3.88
CA GLY A 140 9.94 1.04 3.84
C GLY A 140 10.53 0.67 5.19
N GLY A 141 11.84 0.51 5.21
CA GLY A 141 12.64 0.29 6.41
C GLY A 141 13.75 1.35 6.49
N ARG A 142 14.57 1.28 7.53
CA ARG A 142 15.83 2.03 7.57
C ARG A 142 16.90 1.24 6.82
N ASP A 143 17.59 1.91 5.92
CA ASP A 143 18.71 1.30 5.18
C ASP A 143 19.72 0.66 6.15
N GLY A 144 20.00 -0.63 5.93
CA GLY A 144 20.93 -1.41 6.74
C GLY A 144 20.37 -2.02 8.03
N GLU A 145 19.11 -1.74 8.41
CA GLU A 145 18.48 -2.30 9.61
C GLU A 145 17.33 -3.25 9.24
N THR A 146 17.55 -4.55 9.34
CA THR A 146 16.54 -5.59 9.02
C THR A 146 15.38 -5.68 10.02
N ALA A 147 15.51 -5.07 11.20
CA ALA A 147 14.54 -5.16 12.28
C ALA A 147 13.65 -3.91 12.46
N MET A 148 13.87 -2.84 11.69
CA MET A 148 13.11 -1.60 11.80
C MET A 148 12.36 -1.31 10.50
N ASN A 149 11.24 -1.99 10.33
CA ASN A 149 10.37 -1.80 9.18
C ASN A 149 9.14 -1.01 9.58
N TYR A 150 8.64 -0.20 8.65
CA TYR A 150 7.55 0.73 8.90
C TYR A 150 6.37 0.51 7.95
N ALA A 151 5.19 0.72 8.50
CA ALA A 151 3.94 0.68 7.75
C ALA A 151 3.09 1.91 8.04
N ILE A 152 2.36 2.38 7.05
CA ILE A 152 1.36 3.43 7.16
C ILE A 152 0.11 2.79 7.79
N PRO A 153 -0.37 3.25 8.96
CA PRO A 153 -1.51 2.64 9.62
C PRO A 153 -2.81 2.80 8.83
N SER A 154 -3.74 1.83 8.97
CA SER A 154 -5.06 1.84 8.29
C SER A 154 -5.86 3.12 8.52
N ILE A 155 -5.74 3.75 9.70
CA ILE A 155 -6.37 5.04 9.97
C ILE A 155 -5.88 6.16 9.04
N THR A 156 -4.60 6.19 8.71
CA THR A 156 -4.01 7.16 7.76
C THR A 156 -4.49 6.84 6.34
N VAL A 157 -4.53 5.57 5.98
CA VAL A 157 -5.05 5.12 4.67
C VAL A 157 -6.51 5.54 4.50
N ARG A 158 -7.37 5.33 5.50
CA ARG A 158 -8.78 5.76 5.43
C ARG A 158 -8.93 7.27 5.23
N LYS A 159 -8.14 8.08 5.94
CA LYS A 159 -8.14 9.54 5.77
C LYS A 159 -7.71 9.96 4.36
N PHE A 160 -6.70 9.29 3.83
CA PHE A 160 -6.23 9.51 2.46
C PHE A 160 -7.33 9.17 1.44
N LEU A 161 -7.98 8.00 1.56
CA LEU A 161 -9.05 7.58 0.67
C LEU A 161 -10.25 8.56 0.69
N ALA A 162 -10.66 9.00 1.87
CA ALA A 162 -11.71 10.02 2.01
C ALA A 162 -11.31 11.37 1.34
N SER A 163 -10.05 11.74 1.41
CA SER A 163 -9.52 12.93 0.72
C SER A 163 -9.50 12.74 -0.79
N ALA A 164 -9.14 11.54 -1.26
CA ALA A 164 -9.16 11.20 -2.68
C ALA A 164 -10.58 11.28 -3.26
N GLU A 165 -11.57 10.68 -2.59
CA GLU A 165 -12.99 10.78 -3.00
C GLU A 165 -13.44 12.23 -3.11
N LYS A 166 -13.15 13.04 -2.09
CA LYS A 166 -13.56 14.46 -2.06
C LYS A 166 -12.91 15.29 -3.16
N LYS A 167 -11.61 15.07 -3.44
CA LYS A 167 -10.84 15.89 -4.39
C LYS A 167 -11.00 15.43 -5.83
N SER A 168 -11.17 14.14 -6.07
CA SER A 168 -11.27 13.58 -7.42
C SER A 168 -12.71 13.28 -7.87
N GLY A 169 -13.70 13.44 -6.98
CA GLY A 169 -15.11 13.19 -7.28
C GLY A 169 -15.45 11.71 -7.52
N ILE A 170 -14.53 10.81 -7.19
CA ILE A 170 -14.72 9.35 -7.32
C ILE A 170 -15.49 8.78 -6.12
N ARG A 171 -15.96 7.55 -6.28
CA ARG A 171 -16.48 6.71 -5.16
C ARG A 171 -15.68 5.43 -5.10
N LEU A 172 -15.16 5.08 -3.93
CA LEU A 172 -14.32 3.90 -3.68
C LEU A 172 -15.09 2.67 -3.23
#